data_46381e186877fd69ba9640a1c647ea75
#
_entry.id   46381e186877fd69ba9640a1c647ea75
#
_cell.length_a   1.000
_cell.length_b   1.000
_cell.length_c   1.000
_cell.angle_alpha   90.00
_cell.angle_beta   90.00
_cell.angle_gamma   90.00
#
_symmetry.space_group_name_H-M   'P 1'
#
loop_
_entity.id
_entity.type
_entity.pdbx_description
1 polymer ?
#
loop_
_entity_poly.entity_id
_entity_poly.type
_entity_poly.pdbx_seq_one_letter_code
_entity_poly.pdbx_strand_id
1 'polypeptide(L)'
;ENTELDWNALLPGAIVAELTEQTPHAVRLGLTTAEPIVRIAGDSAAVSELLALNEGVLESVYPSRTAADTADVPVLSAPAVTRTAPRIGVAVPKVLIPVFPGTNCEYDSARAVRRAGLDPEIMVLNNQSAQDVADSIRRFAEAARSSQIIFVPGGFSGGDEPDGSAKFITAFFRNPEVRDTTMDLLKNRDGLMLGVCNGFQALIKLGLVPFGEIIDTDETCPTLTYNTISRHQSRLVRTRIASNRSAWLAGTQVGEVYTVPISHGEGRFLCSEELVRKLAANGQIATQYVDENGVPGMDVDVNPNGSIWAVEGITSPDGRVLGKMGHSERVADGLYKNVDGCYDMKLFQSAKAYFSL
;
A
#
# COMPACT_ATOMS: atom_id res chain seq x y z
N GLU A 1 -25.75 -22.48 27.17
CA GLU A 1 -24.54 -23.23 27.56
C GLU A 1 -24.70 -24.70 27.15
N ASN A 2 -23.69 -25.27 26.49
CA ASN A 2 -23.62 -26.71 26.26
C ASN A 2 -22.84 -27.33 27.43
N THR A 3 -23.55 -27.93 28.37
CA THR A 3 -22.97 -28.55 29.56
C THR A 3 -22.24 -29.87 29.28
N GLU A 4 -22.34 -30.39 28.04
CA GLU A 4 -21.66 -31.61 27.59
C GLU A 4 -20.26 -31.34 27.01
N LEU A 5 -19.88 -30.08 26.85
CA LEU A 5 -18.61 -29.70 26.29
C LEU A 5 -17.54 -29.56 27.36
N ASP A 6 -16.43 -30.25 27.19
CA ASP A 6 -15.22 -29.99 27.97
C ASP A 6 -14.53 -28.75 27.47
N TRP A 7 -14.74 -27.61 28.14
CA TRP A 7 -14.14 -26.32 27.79
C TRP A 7 -12.61 -26.29 27.89
N ASN A 8 -12.00 -27.26 28.56
CA ASN A 8 -10.57 -27.39 28.71
C ASN A 8 -9.97 -28.35 27.67
N ALA A 9 -10.79 -28.98 26.83
CA ALA A 9 -10.31 -29.86 25.79
C ALA A 9 -9.55 -29.08 24.71
N LEU A 10 -8.37 -29.56 24.36
CA LEU A 10 -7.65 -29.10 23.19
C LEU A 10 -8.31 -29.69 21.93
N LEU A 11 -8.92 -28.83 21.11
CA LEU A 11 -9.61 -29.21 19.88
C LEU A 11 -8.85 -28.61 18.65
N PRO A 12 -7.71 -29.18 18.24
CA PRO A 12 -6.95 -28.68 17.10
C PRO A 12 -7.80 -28.67 15.84
N GLY A 13 -7.86 -27.51 15.17
CA GLY A 13 -8.64 -27.36 13.93
C GLY A 13 -10.13 -27.09 14.13
N ALA A 14 -10.61 -26.97 15.37
CA ALA A 14 -11.98 -26.53 15.62
C ALA A 14 -12.16 -25.06 15.25
N ILE A 15 -13.32 -24.75 14.66
CA ILE A 15 -13.71 -23.38 14.30
C ILE A 15 -14.91 -23.00 15.16
N VAL A 16 -14.83 -21.87 15.85
CA VAL A 16 -15.95 -21.23 16.55
C VAL A 16 -16.49 -20.13 15.62
N ALA A 17 -17.79 -20.16 15.36
CA ALA A 17 -18.44 -19.20 14.50
C ALA A 17 -19.73 -18.68 15.12
N GLU A 18 -20.01 -17.39 14.92
CA GLU A 18 -21.33 -16.82 15.14
C GLU A 18 -22.22 -17.12 13.94
N LEU A 19 -23.40 -17.70 14.19
CA LEU A 19 -24.32 -18.09 13.13
C LEU A 19 -25.70 -17.45 13.41
N THR A 20 -26.37 -17.01 12.35
CA THR A 20 -27.75 -16.50 12.42
C THR A 20 -28.79 -17.61 12.54
N GLU A 21 -28.42 -18.83 12.12
CA GLU A 21 -29.29 -20.01 12.13
C GLU A 21 -28.53 -21.24 12.64
N GLN A 22 -29.25 -22.16 13.30
CA GLN A 22 -28.68 -23.41 13.75
C GLN A 22 -28.39 -24.33 12.54
N THR A 23 -27.22 -24.93 12.52
CA THR A 23 -26.83 -25.93 11.50
C THR A 23 -26.68 -27.31 12.13
N PRO A 24 -27.09 -28.41 11.44
CA PRO A 24 -26.92 -29.77 11.95
C PRO A 24 -25.45 -30.23 12.02
N HIS A 25 -24.53 -29.48 11.41
CA HIS A 25 -23.10 -29.80 11.34
C HIS A 25 -22.26 -29.07 12.40
N ALA A 26 -22.88 -28.31 13.30
CA ALA A 26 -22.19 -27.59 14.37
C ALA A 26 -22.80 -27.88 15.73
N VAL A 27 -21.96 -27.93 16.75
CA VAL A 27 -22.35 -28.02 18.14
C VAL A 27 -22.60 -26.61 18.66
N ARG A 28 -23.81 -26.35 19.17
CA ARG A 28 -24.10 -25.05 19.75
C ARG A 28 -23.36 -24.88 21.07
N LEU A 29 -22.51 -23.87 21.16
CA LEU A 29 -21.76 -23.54 22.37
C LEU A 29 -22.54 -22.62 23.33
N GLY A 30 -23.26 -21.65 22.77
CA GLY A 30 -24.00 -20.64 23.54
C GLY A 30 -24.79 -19.70 22.65
N LEU A 31 -24.99 -18.50 23.15
CA LEU A 31 -25.63 -17.38 22.47
C LEU A 31 -24.75 -16.14 22.64
N THR A 32 -24.67 -15.34 21.59
CA THR A 32 -24.10 -13.99 21.66
C THR A 32 -25.06 -13.05 22.36
N THR A 33 -24.56 -12.11 23.14
CA THR A 33 -25.32 -11.10 23.86
C THR A 33 -24.81 -9.70 23.55
N ALA A 34 -25.61 -8.70 23.80
CA ALA A 34 -25.20 -7.30 23.66
C ALA A 34 -24.22 -6.84 24.75
N GLU A 35 -24.11 -7.58 25.84
CA GLU A 35 -23.17 -7.26 26.90
C GLU A 35 -21.78 -7.79 26.57
N PRO A 36 -20.70 -7.00 26.76
CA PRO A 36 -19.33 -7.41 26.47
C PRO A 36 -18.78 -8.31 27.61
N ILE A 37 -19.46 -9.40 27.88
CA ILE A 37 -19.16 -10.36 28.97
C ILE A 37 -19.23 -11.78 28.41
N VAL A 38 -18.24 -12.61 28.73
CA VAL A 38 -18.27 -14.07 28.53
C VAL A 38 -18.75 -14.73 29.82
N ARG A 39 -19.77 -15.60 29.72
CA ARG A 39 -20.28 -16.41 30.86
C ARG A 39 -20.16 -17.88 30.50
N ILE A 40 -19.45 -18.65 31.31
CA ILE A 40 -19.26 -20.10 31.12
C ILE A 40 -19.38 -20.79 32.50
N ALA A 41 -20.23 -21.80 32.60
CA ALA A 41 -20.37 -22.66 33.80
C ALA A 41 -20.60 -21.90 35.14
N GLY A 42 -21.23 -20.73 35.09
CA GLY A 42 -21.50 -19.90 36.27
C GLY A 42 -20.47 -18.82 36.55
N ASP A 43 -19.30 -18.88 35.90
CA ASP A 43 -18.30 -17.84 35.96
C ASP A 43 -18.54 -16.77 34.87
N SER A 44 -18.02 -15.57 35.09
CA SER A 44 -18.10 -14.48 34.11
C SER A 44 -16.85 -13.62 34.14
N ALA A 45 -16.44 -13.16 32.95
CA ALA A 45 -15.34 -12.22 32.77
C ALA A 45 -15.69 -11.20 31.70
N ALA A 46 -15.17 -9.98 31.81
CA ALA A 46 -15.30 -8.97 30.78
C ALA A 46 -14.47 -9.38 29.53
N VAL A 47 -15.02 -9.14 28.35
CA VAL A 47 -14.30 -9.39 27.10
C VAL A 47 -12.96 -8.64 27.06
N SER A 48 -12.94 -7.40 27.56
CA SER A 48 -11.69 -6.58 27.64
C SER A 48 -10.62 -7.22 28.53
N GLU A 49 -11.03 -7.86 29.63
CA GLU A 49 -10.12 -8.57 30.53
C GLU A 49 -9.52 -9.81 29.85
N LEU A 50 -10.38 -10.60 29.19
CA LEU A 50 -9.94 -11.80 28.47
C LEU A 50 -9.01 -11.45 27.29
N LEU A 51 -9.32 -10.37 26.56
CA LEU A 51 -8.45 -9.88 25.50
C LEU A 51 -7.10 -9.43 26.04
N ALA A 52 -7.08 -8.66 27.14
CA ALA A 52 -5.83 -8.21 27.74
C ALA A 52 -4.95 -9.40 28.21
N LEU A 53 -5.57 -10.44 28.77
CA LEU A 53 -4.87 -11.67 29.16
C LEU A 53 -4.30 -12.41 27.94
N ASN A 54 -5.08 -12.54 26.86
CA ASN A 54 -4.68 -13.26 25.66
C ASN A 54 -3.59 -12.51 24.87
N GLU A 55 -3.78 -11.23 24.66
CA GLU A 55 -2.87 -10.38 23.86
C GLU A 55 -1.61 -9.99 24.63
N GLY A 56 -1.70 -9.87 25.95
CA GLY A 56 -0.61 -9.45 26.83
C GLY A 56 0.49 -10.51 27.07
N VAL A 57 0.28 -11.76 26.70
CA VAL A 57 1.20 -12.86 27.01
C VAL A 57 2.62 -12.61 26.50
N LEU A 58 2.78 -12.06 25.31
CA LEU A 58 4.07 -11.80 24.68
C LEU A 58 4.48 -10.31 24.73
N GLU A 59 3.67 -9.44 25.29
CA GLU A 59 3.87 -7.98 25.21
C GLU A 59 5.21 -7.53 25.80
N SER A 60 5.72 -8.21 26.85
CA SER A 60 7.00 -7.92 27.48
C SER A 60 8.21 -8.27 26.60
N VAL A 61 8.05 -9.20 25.67
CA VAL A 61 9.13 -9.71 24.79
C VAL A 61 8.93 -9.21 23.36
N TYR A 62 7.70 -9.03 22.95
CA TYR A 62 7.31 -8.67 21.60
C TYR A 62 6.19 -7.61 21.62
N PRO A 63 6.50 -6.36 21.98
CA PRO A 63 5.51 -5.31 22.19
C PRO A 63 4.64 -5.09 20.94
N SER A 64 3.34 -5.01 21.11
CA SER A 64 2.39 -4.68 20.04
C SER A 64 2.30 -3.18 19.76
N ARG A 65 2.77 -2.36 20.72
CA ARG A 65 2.74 -0.89 20.65
C ARG A 65 4.12 -0.30 20.83
N THR A 66 4.34 0.86 20.22
CA THR A 66 5.49 1.74 20.50
C THR A 66 5.12 2.74 21.59
N ALA A 67 6.12 3.48 22.09
CA ALA A 67 5.83 4.65 22.93
C ALA A 67 4.85 5.58 22.19
N ALA A 68 3.84 6.07 22.91
CA ALA A 68 2.82 6.92 22.33
C ALA A 68 3.46 8.20 21.73
N ASP A 69 3.25 8.42 20.46
CA ASP A 69 3.53 9.70 19.80
C ASP A 69 2.23 10.48 19.79
N THR A 70 2.23 11.62 20.51
CA THR A 70 1.07 12.50 20.67
C THR A 70 1.12 13.71 19.75
N ALA A 71 2.00 13.70 18.75
CA ALA A 71 2.09 14.82 17.80
C ALA A 71 0.76 15.01 17.04
N ASP A 72 0.29 16.23 16.99
CA ASP A 72 -0.87 16.59 16.20
C ASP A 72 -0.59 16.38 14.71
N VAL A 73 -1.44 15.62 14.06
CA VAL A 73 -1.37 15.36 12.62
C VAL A 73 -2.46 16.17 11.91
N PRO A 74 -2.08 17.10 11.00
CA PRO A 74 -3.08 17.88 10.29
C PRO A 74 -3.91 17.02 9.34
N VAL A 75 -5.23 17.22 9.31
CA VAL A 75 -6.11 16.64 8.30
C VAL A 75 -5.90 17.37 6.98
N LEU A 76 -5.22 16.72 6.03
CA LEU A 76 -4.90 17.36 4.77
C LEU A 76 -6.08 17.25 3.78
N SER A 77 -6.38 18.36 3.10
CA SER A 77 -7.43 18.42 2.08
C SER A 77 -7.00 19.43 1.02
N ALA A 78 -6.35 18.94 -0.02
CA ALA A 78 -5.94 19.78 -1.13
C ALA A 78 -7.13 20.12 -2.04
N PRO A 79 -7.19 21.33 -2.60
CA PRO A 79 -8.22 21.69 -3.56
C PRO A 79 -8.15 20.83 -4.81
N ALA A 80 -9.29 20.58 -5.44
CA ALA A 80 -9.36 19.90 -6.71
C ALA A 80 -8.56 20.67 -7.78
N VAL A 81 -7.87 19.92 -8.63
CA VAL A 81 -7.09 20.48 -9.73
C VAL A 81 -7.64 20.03 -11.07
N THR A 82 -7.59 20.91 -12.07
CA THR A 82 -7.82 20.52 -13.45
C THR A 82 -6.62 19.75 -13.95
N ARG A 83 -6.85 18.53 -14.42
CA ARG A 83 -5.79 17.67 -15.00
C ARG A 83 -5.69 17.95 -16.49
N THR A 84 -4.46 17.99 -16.98
CA THR A 84 -4.20 18.04 -18.41
C THR A 84 -4.36 16.62 -18.99
N ALA A 85 -5.16 16.47 -20.03
CA ALA A 85 -5.26 15.24 -20.78
C ALA A 85 -3.93 14.90 -21.45
N PRO A 86 -3.58 13.63 -21.65
CA PRO A 86 -2.39 13.24 -22.40
C PRO A 86 -2.51 13.67 -23.85
N ARG A 87 -1.37 13.92 -24.51
CA ARG A 87 -1.34 14.33 -25.93
C ARG A 87 -1.85 13.26 -26.87
N ILE A 88 -1.78 12.00 -26.47
CA ILE A 88 -2.20 10.85 -27.27
C ILE A 88 -3.15 10.00 -26.45
N GLY A 89 -4.40 9.90 -26.92
CA GLY A 89 -5.38 8.96 -26.37
C GLY A 89 -5.09 7.53 -26.86
N VAL A 90 -5.30 6.55 -25.96
CA VAL A 90 -5.13 5.13 -26.27
C VAL A 90 -6.30 4.34 -25.70
N ALA A 91 -7.02 3.60 -26.55
CA ALA A 91 -8.21 2.87 -26.14
C ALA A 91 -7.92 1.76 -25.11
N VAL A 92 -6.78 1.07 -25.26
CA VAL A 92 -6.30 0.04 -24.34
C VAL A 92 -4.85 0.31 -23.99
N PRO A 93 -4.58 1.13 -22.97
CA PRO A 93 -3.21 1.43 -22.55
C PRO A 93 -2.45 0.18 -22.08
N LYS A 94 -1.20 0.05 -22.55
CA LYS A 94 -0.27 -0.98 -22.10
C LYS A 94 0.37 -0.61 -20.78
N VAL A 95 0.44 -1.58 -19.88
CA VAL A 95 1.06 -1.46 -18.54
C VAL A 95 2.23 -2.41 -18.45
N LEU A 96 3.44 -1.89 -18.47
CA LEU A 96 4.66 -2.65 -18.23
C LEU A 96 4.84 -2.88 -16.74
N ILE A 97 4.93 -4.14 -16.33
CA ILE A 97 5.12 -4.59 -14.94
C ILE A 97 6.49 -5.27 -14.85
N PRO A 98 7.56 -4.54 -14.53
CA PRO A 98 8.88 -5.14 -14.36
C PRO A 98 8.94 -5.97 -13.09
N VAL A 99 9.45 -7.18 -13.20
CA VAL A 99 9.60 -8.16 -12.11
C VAL A 99 11.07 -8.35 -11.81
N PHE A 100 11.47 -7.89 -10.64
CA PHE A 100 12.82 -7.99 -10.12
C PHE A 100 12.96 -9.23 -9.22
N PRO A 101 14.17 -9.73 -8.98
CA PRO A 101 14.38 -10.76 -7.97
C PRO A 101 13.82 -10.31 -6.61
N GLY A 102 12.88 -11.09 -6.06
CA GLY A 102 12.15 -10.77 -4.83
C GLY A 102 10.82 -10.03 -5.00
N THR A 103 10.44 -9.61 -6.20
CA THR A 103 9.06 -9.15 -6.51
C THR A 103 8.08 -10.32 -6.33
N ASN A 104 6.92 -10.07 -5.73
CA ASN A 104 5.90 -11.11 -5.48
C ASN A 104 4.45 -10.65 -5.71
N CYS A 105 4.23 -9.42 -6.17
CA CYS A 105 2.90 -8.85 -6.39
C CYS A 105 2.54 -8.69 -7.87
N GLU A 106 3.33 -9.23 -8.80
CA GLU A 106 3.16 -9.05 -10.24
C GLU A 106 1.85 -9.65 -10.77
N TYR A 107 1.44 -10.80 -10.24
CA TYR A 107 0.18 -11.44 -10.68
C TYR A 107 -1.06 -10.72 -10.17
N ASP A 108 -1.05 -10.24 -8.92
CA ASP A 108 -2.12 -9.40 -8.37
C ASP A 108 -2.21 -8.09 -9.13
N SER A 109 -1.06 -7.47 -9.42
CA SER A 109 -0.94 -6.26 -10.23
C SER A 109 -1.53 -6.45 -11.62
N ALA A 110 -1.12 -7.50 -12.33
CA ALA A 110 -1.64 -7.80 -13.67
C ALA A 110 -3.14 -8.10 -13.66
N ARG A 111 -3.64 -8.77 -12.63
CA ARG A 111 -5.08 -9.05 -12.46
C ARG A 111 -5.87 -7.75 -12.24
N ALA A 112 -5.41 -6.86 -11.38
CA ALA A 112 -6.05 -5.56 -11.14
C ALA A 112 -6.07 -4.70 -12.41
N VAL A 113 -4.95 -4.65 -13.14
CA VAL A 113 -4.79 -3.96 -14.42
C VAL A 113 -5.81 -4.49 -15.46
N ARG A 114 -5.89 -5.83 -15.63
CA ARG A 114 -6.87 -6.44 -16.58
C ARG A 114 -8.31 -6.14 -16.21
N ARG A 115 -8.67 -6.18 -14.92
CA ARG A 115 -10.03 -5.86 -14.45
C ARG A 115 -10.45 -4.45 -14.82
N ALA A 116 -9.53 -3.52 -14.86
CA ALA A 116 -9.79 -2.15 -15.30
C ALA A 116 -9.84 -2.00 -16.83
N GLY A 117 -9.55 -3.06 -17.59
CA GLY A 117 -9.52 -3.04 -19.05
C GLY A 117 -8.27 -2.38 -19.64
N LEU A 118 -7.15 -2.49 -18.95
CA LEU A 118 -5.81 -2.18 -19.40
C LEU A 118 -5.10 -3.46 -19.83
N ASP A 119 -4.00 -3.36 -20.58
CA ASP A 119 -3.22 -4.49 -21.09
C ASP A 119 -1.89 -4.66 -20.31
N PRO A 120 -1.79 -5.59 -19.33
CA PRO A 120 -0.57 -5.80 -18.55
C PRO A 120 0.41 -6.71 -19.27
N GLU A 121 1.66 -6.26 -19.33
CA GLU A 121 2.83 -7.05 -19.73
C GLU A 121 3.73 -7.28 -18.50
N ILE A 122 3.78 -8.52 -18.01
CA ILE A 122 4.72 -8.94 -16.96
C ILE A 122 6.06 -9.22 -17.61
N MET A 123 7.10 -8.49 -17.18
CA MET A 123 8.46 -8.66 -17.70
C MET A 123 9.42 -9.06 -16.60
N VAL A 124 9.89 -10.31 -16.63
CA VAL A 124 10.92 -10.82 -15.72
C VAL A 124 12.29 -10.28 -16.15
N LEU A 125 12.97 -9.66 -15.18
CA LEU A 125 14.33 -9.14 -15.33
C LEU A 125 15.32 -10.16 -14.77
N ASN A 126 16.17 -10.68 -15.65
CA ASN A 126 17.18 -11.65 -15.30
C ASN A 126 18.47 -10.96 -14.87
N ASN A 127 19.14 -11.49 -13.83
CA ASN A 127 20.35 -10.92 -13.25
C ASN A 127 21.42 -11.97 -12.91
N GLN A 128 21.35 -13.16 -13.49
CA GLN A 128 22.27 -14.25 -13.19
C GLN A 128 23.67 -14.03 -13.81
N SER A 129 23.74 -13.21 -14.85
CA SER A 129 24.99 -12.83 -15.51
C SER A 129 24.95 -11.35 -15.96
N ALA A 130 26.12 -10.78 -16.24
CA ALA A 130 26.19 -9.43 -16.82
C ALA A 130 25.46 -9.34 -18.18
N GLN A 131 25.45 -10.43 -18.95
CA GLN A 131 24.72 -10.50 -20.22
C GLN A 131 23.21 -10.47 -19.99
N ASP A 132 22.69 -11.20 -18.98
CA ASP A 132 21.27 -11.20 -18.64
C ASP A 132 20.78 -9.81 -18.22
N VAL A 133 21.60 -9.09 -17.44
CA VAL A 133 21.31 -7.70 -17.06
C VAL A 133 21.24 -6.80 -18.28
N ALA A 134 22.23 -6.89 -19.21
CA ALA A 134 22.26 -6.11 -20.43
C ALA A 134 21.06 -6.42 -21.33
N ASP A 135 20.68 -7.68 -21.46
CA ASP A 135 19.52 -8.11 -22.23
C ASP A 135 18.21 -7.63 -21.60
N SER A 136 18.10 -7.69 -20.26
CA SER A 136 16.96 -7.17 -19.52
C SER A 136 16.79 -5.65 -19.69
N ILE A 137 17.89 -4.89 -19.70
CA ILE A 137 17.88 -3.44 -19.94
C ILE A 137 17.32 -3.15 -21.34
N ARG A 138 17.84 -3.80 -22.40
CA ARG A 138 17.35 -3.59 -23.77
C ARG A 138 15.89 -3.95 -23.93
N ARG A 139 15.47 -5.12 -23.41
CA ARG A 139 14.07 -5.56 -23.46
C ARG A 139 13.14 -4.60 -22.72
N PHE A 140 13.56 -4.10 -21.53
CA PHE A 140 12.78 -3.13 -20.77
C PHE A 140 12.63 -1.82 -21.58
N ALA A 141 13.70 -1.29 -22.14
CA ALA A 141 13.67 -0.07 -22.93
C ALA A 141 12.75 -0.21 -24.15
N GLU A 142 12.80 -1.34 -24.85
CA GLU A 142 11.91 -1.63 -25.98
C GLU A 142 10.43 -1.69 -25.55
N ALA A 143 10.11 -2.44 -24.49
CA ALA A 143 8.76 -2.56 -23.96
C ALA A 143 8.23 -1.22 -23.43
N ALA A 144 9.06 -0.45 -22.72
CA ALA A 144 8.66 0.85 -22.19
C ALA A 144 8.37 1.87 -23.30
N ARG A 145 9.07 1.81 -24.45
CA ARG A 145 8.76 2.68 -25.63
C ARG A 145 7.38 2.41 -26.22
N SER A 146 6.85 1.20 -26.08
CA SER A 146 5.52 0.81 -26.55
C SER A 146 4.42 0.89 -25.49
N SER A 147 4.78 1.11 -24.23
CA SER A 147 3.85 1.18 -23.10
C SER A 147 3.44 2.62 -22.78
N GLN A 148 2.29 2.78 -22.15
CA GLN A 148 1.78 4.05 -21.64
C GLN A 148 1.98 4.18 -20.13
N ILE A 149 2.15 3.05 -19.46
CA ILE A 149 2.22 2.97 -18.00
C ILE A 149 3.36 2.05 -17.60
N ILE A 150 4.12 2.43 -16.57
CA ILE A 150 5.03 1.54 -15.84
C ILE A 150 4.44 1.34 -14.44
N PHE A 151 4.21 0.09 -14.04
CA PHE A 151 3.79 -0.26 -12.69
C PHE A 151 4.86 -1.09 -12.01
N VAL A 152 5.54 -0.51 -11.01
CA VAL A 152 6.53 -1.19 -10.17
C VAL A 152 5.81 -1.82 -8.97
N PRO A 153 5.65 -3.16 -8.95
CA PRO A 153 4.88 -3.84 -7.93
C PRO A 153 5.61 -3.94 -6.60
N GLY A 154 4.90 -4.43 -5.60
CA GLY A 154 5.45 -4.76 -4.29
C GLY A 154 6.27 -6.06 -4.30
N GLY A 155 6.99 -6.26 -3.21
CA GLY A 155 7.87 -7.40 -2.97
C GLY A 155 9.01 -7.02 -2.03
N PHE A 156 10.07 -7.84 -2.06
CA PHE A 156 11.27 -7.69 -1.24
C PHE A 156 12.51 -7.79 -2.15
N SER A 157 12.63 -6.86 -3.10
CA SER A 157 13.71 -6.89 -4.08
C SER A 157 15.08 -6.67 -3.43
N GLY A 158 15.90 -7.70 -3.43
CA GLY A 158 17.20 -7.72 -2.78
C GLY A 158 17.16 -8.08 -1.29
N GLY A 159 15.99 -8.44 -0.73
CA GLY A 159 15.74 -8.68 0.68
C GLY A 159 15.52 -7.41 1.49
N ASP A 160 15.08 -7.55 2.75
CA ASP A 160 15.03 -6.48 3.73
C ASP A 160 16.46 -6.32 4.31
N GLU A 161 17.30 -5.59 3.62
CA GLU A 161 18.67 -5.38 4.04
C GLU A 161 18.82 -4.15 4.93
N PRO A 162 19.87 -4.10 5.81
CA PRO A 162 20.07 -2.99 6.73
C PRO A 162 20.11 -1.59 6.11
N ASP A 163 20.49 -1.50 4.83
CA ASP A 163 20.57 -0.22 4.10
C ASP A 163 19.32 0.13 3.32
N GLY A 164 18.20 -0.55 3.61
CA GLY A 164 16.89 -0.32 3.00
C GLY A 164 16.63 -1.12 1.73
N SER A 165 15.35 -1.32 1.46
CA SER A 165 14.83 -2.12 0.35
C SER A 165 14.95 -1.42 -1.01
N ALA A 166 14.62 -2.13 -2.08
CA ALA A 166 14.57 -1.66 -3.47
C ALA A 166 15.92 -1.30 -4.12
N LYS A 167 17.06 -1.74 -3.57
CA LYS A 167 18.38 -1.42 -4.13
C LYS A 167 18.55 -1.85 -5.59
N PHE A 168 18.16 -3.09 -5.91
CA PHE A 168 18.29 -3.59 -7.28
C PHE A 168 17.39 -2.83 -8.25
N ILE A 169 16.16 -2.49 -7.84
CA ILE A 169 15.24 -1.68 -8.64
C ILE A 169 15.87 -0.31 -8.93
N THR A 170 16.40 0.35 -7.89
CA THR A 170 17.00 1.68 -8.06
C THR A 170 18.25 1.66 -8.94
N ALA A 171 19.12 0.66 -8.77
CA ALA A 171 20.29 0.49 -9.63
C ALA A 171 19.89 0.28 -11.09
N PHE A 172 18.86 -0.54 -11.35
CA PHE A 172 18.34 -0.79 -12.69
C PHE A 172 17.77 0.48 -13.34
N PHE A 173 16.94 1.25 -12.65
CA PHE A 173 16.36 2.49 -13.16
C PHE A 173 17.37 3.64 -13.31
N ARG A 174 18.53 3.58 -12.64
CA ARG A 174 19.66 4.51 -12.84
C ARG A 174 20.52 4.18 -14.06
N ASN A 175 20.37 2.99 -14.67
CA ASN A 175 21.01 2.71 -15.94
C ASN A 175 20.58 3.77 -16.99
N PRO A 176 21.50 4.37 -17.76
CA PRO A 176 21.18 5.47 -18.66
C PRO A 176 20.05 5.15 -19.65
N GLU A 177 20.06 3.98 -20.28
CA GLU A 177 19.03 3.61 -21.25
C GLU A 177 17.64 3.44 -20.59
N VAL A 178 17.58 2.82 -19.41
CA VAL A 178 16.33 2.64 -18.64
C VAL A 178 15.82 3.99 -18.15
N ARG A 179 16.73 4.82 -17.59
CA ARG A 179 16.42 6.17 -17.12
C ARG A 179 15.84 7.03 -18.23
N ASP A 180 16.55 7.12 -19.35
CA ASP A 180 16.16 7.98 -20.44
C ASP A 180 14.83 7.55 -21.06
N THR A 181 14.58 6.23 -21.19
CA THR A 181 13.31 5.70 -21.68
C THR A 181 12.16 5.95 -20.69
N THR A 182 12.42 5.81 -19.39
CA THR A 182 11.43 6.11 -18.35
C THR A 182 11.09 7.60 -18.31
N MET A 183 12.10 8.46 -18.42
CA MET A 183 11.89 9.91 -18.45
C MET A 183 11.20 10.36 -19.73
N ASP A 184 11.49 9.72 -20.88
CA ASP A 184 10.74 9.95 -22.13
C ASP A 184 9.25 9.60 -21.98
N LEU A 185 8.94 8.44 -21.37
CA LEU A 185 7.55 8.08 -21.06
C LEU A 185 6.86 9.18 -20.24
N LEU A 186 7.50 9.66 -19.17
CA LEU A 186 6.89 10.59 -18.23
C LEU A 186 6.84 12.04 -18.75
N LYS A 187 7.87 12.52 -19.41
CA LYS A 187 7.99 13.94 -19.80
C LYS A 187 7.49 14.24 -21.22
N ASN A 188 7.70 13.32 -22.16
CA ASN A 188 7.40 13.56 -23.59
C ASN A 188 6.12 12.88 -24.05
N ARG A 189 5.78 11.72 -23.47
CA ARG A 189 4.60 10.93 -23.89
C ARG A 189 3.44 10.99 -22.92
N ASP A 190 3.54 11.82 -21.86
CA ASP A 190 2.52 12.01 -20.82
C ASP A 190 2.09 10.69 -20.15
N GLY A 191 3.00 9.73 -20.09
CA GLY A 191 2.75 8.42 -19.47
C GLY A 191 2.57 8.49 -17.95
N LEU A 192 2.09 7.40 -17.37
CA LEU A 192 1.87 7.25 -15.94
C LEU A 192 2.85 6.25 -15.32
N MET A 193 3.16 6.46 -14.04
CA MET A 193 3.93 5.49 -13.26
C MET A 193 3.31 5.28 -11.88
N LEU A 194 3.25 4.02 -11.45
CA LEU A 194 2.78 3.62 -10.13
C LEU A 194 3.85 2.79 -9.43
N GLY A 195 4.09 3.07 -8.16
CA GLY A 195 4.89 2.22 -7.28
C GLY A 195 4.11 1.86 -6.03
N VAL A 196 3.99 0.57 -5.74
CA VAL A 196 3.29 0.08 -4.55
C VAL A 196 4.29 -0.63 -3.64
N CYS A 197 4.26 -0.31 -2.34
CA CYS A 197 5.10 -0.91 -1.31
C CYS A 197 6.59 -0.87 -1.71
N ASN A 198 7.22 -1.98 -2.08
CA ASN A 198 8.61 -2.03 -2.57
C ASN A 198 8.82 -1.14 -3.81
N GLY A 199 7.83 -1.05 -4.70
CA GLY A 199 7.84 -0.11 -5.82
C GLY A 199 7.87 1.35 -5.35
N PHE A 200 7.09 1.71 -4.34
CA PHE A 200 7.13 3.07 -3.78
C PHE A 200 8.46 3.39 -3.12
N GLN A 201 9.08 2.44 -2.41
CA GLN A 201 10.43 2.60 -1.88
C GLN A 201 11.44 2.91 -2.99
N ALA A 202 11.31 2.24 -4.16
CA ALA A 202 12.14 2.54 -5.31
C ALA A 202 11.89 3.95 -5.86
N LEU A 203 10.62 4.36 -6.02
CA LEU A 203 10.27 5.69 -6.54
C LEU A 203 10.82 6.82 -5.66
N ILE A 204 10.81 6.67 -4.33
CA ILE A 204 11.40 7.64 -3.38
C ILE A 204 12.91 7.71 -3.59
N LYS A 205 13.59 6.56 -3.61
CA LYS A 205 15.05 6.51 -3.75
C LYS A 205 15.54 6.99 -5.12
N LEU A 206 14.68 7.00 -6.12
CA LEU A 206 14.95 7.54 -7.44
C LEU A 206 14.65 9.05 -7.54
N GLY A 207 13.90 9.62 -6.62
CA GLY A 207 13.40 10.99 -6.70
C GLY A 207 12.16 11.17 -7.58
N LEU A 208 11.65 10.09 -8.20
CA LEU A 208 10.44 10.12 -9.04
C LEU A 208 9.22 10.63 -8.27
N VAL A 209 9.14 10.34 -7.00
CA VAL A 209 8.33 11.06 -6.04
C VAL A 209 9.23 11.56 -4.90
N PRO A 210 9.11 12.82 -4.49
CA PRO A 210 8.13 13.82 -4.89
C PRO A 210 8.55 14.72 -6.07
N PHE A 211 9.72 14.51 -6.71
CA PHE A 211 10.30 15.49 -7.63
C PHE A 211 9.86 15.30 -9.09
N GLY A 212 9.38 14.10 -9.48
CA GLY A 212 8.88 13.79 -10.82
C GLY A 212 9.99 13.48 -11.85
N GLU A 213 11.21 13.18 -11.36
CA GLU A 213 12.35 12.81 -12.21
C GLU A 213 13.36 11.97 -11.45
N ILE A 214 14.17 11.21 -12.18
CA ILE A 214 15.25 10.40 -11.60
C ILE A 214 16.43 11.33 -11.34
N ILE A 215 16.74 11.53 -10.04
CA ILE A 215 17.83 12.39 -9.57
C ILE A 215 18.82 11.62 -8.72
N ASP A 216 19.98 12.21 -8.49
CA ASP A 216 20.87 11.78 -7.42
C ASP A 216 20.33 12.33 -6.10
N THR A 217 19.96 11.42 -5.21
CA THR A 217 19.36 11.78 -3.92
C THR A 217 20.44 12.08 -2.88
N ASP A 218 20.16 13.05 -2.01
CA ASP A 218 21.00 13.46 -0.90
C ASP A 218 20.23 13.41 0.43
N GLU A 219 20.84 13.89 1.51
CA GLU A 219 20.30 13.89 2.87
C GLU A 219 19.04 14.77 3.05
N THR A 220 18.76 15.68 2.12
CA THR A 220 17.56 16.52 2.13
C THR A 220 16.35 15.86 1.49
N CYS A 221 16.57 14.76 0.78
CA CYS A 221 15.52 14.00 0.12
C CYS A 221 14.71 13.18 1.11
N PRO A 222 13.42 12.94 0.85
CA PRO A 222 12.62 12.06 1.67
C PRO A 222 13.09 10.61 1.55
N THR A 223 12.78 9.80 2.56
CA THR A 223 13.07 8.37 2.56
C THR A 223 11.90 7.54 3.07
N LEU A 224 11.89 6.26 2.73
CA LEU A 224 11.10 5.24 3.39
C LEU A 224 12.05 4.34 4.19
N THR A 225 11.80 4.18 5.48
CA THR A 225 12.66 3.45 6.41
C THR A 225 11.86 2.50 7.29
N TYR A 226 12.50 1.90 8.26
CA TYR A 226 11.91 0.94 9.18
C TYR A 226 10.68 1.50 9.91
N ASN A 227 9.66 0.66 10.05
CA ASN A 227 8.52 0.93 10.91
C ASN A 227 9.00 1.24 12.33
N THR A 228 8.34 2.16 13.03
CA THR A 228 8.69 2.52 14.42
C THR A 228 8.68 1.34 15.37
N ILE A 229 7.83 0.34 15.11
CA ILE A 229 7.76 -0.89 15.89
C ILE A 229 8.91 -1.87 15.57
N SER A 230 9.82 -1.52 14.67
CA SER A 230 11.01 -2.29 14.27
C SER A 230 10.72 -3.71 13.75
N ARG A 231 9.54 -3.93 13.20
CA ARG A 231 9.16 -5.19 12.59
C ARG A 231 8.11 -5.05 11.48
N HIS A 232 7.92 -6.14 10.74
CA HIS A 232 6.90 -6.25 9.71
C HIS A 232 5.49 -6.03 10.27
N GLN A 233 4.69 -5.23 9.54
CA GLN A 233 3.27 -5.02 9.79
C GLN A 233 2.47 -5.58 8.62
N SER A 234 1.57 -6.53 8.91
CA SER A 234 0.64 -7.10 7.92
C SER A 234 -0.78 -6.97 8.47
N ARG A 235 -1.54 -6.02 7.93
CA ARG A 235 -2.90 -5.71 8.41
C ARG A 235 -3.71 -4.92 7.39
N LEU A 236 -5.01 -4.80 7.62
CA LEU A 236 -5.85 -3.82 6.95
C LEU A 236 -5.74 -2.49 7.67
N VAL A 237 -5.55 -1.43 6.91
CA VAL A 237 -5.49 -0.04 7.41
C VAL A 237 -6.50 0.81 6.66
N ARG A 238 -6.86 1.95 7.26
CA ARG A 238 -7.69 2.95 6.59
C ARG A 238 -6.81 4.07 6.07
N THR A 239 -7.09 4.49 4.83
CA THR A 239 -6.40 5.60 4.20
C THR A 239 -7.42 6.60 3.66
N ARG A 240 -7.18 7.88 3.92
CA ARG A 240 -8.02 8.99 3.48
C ARG A 240 -7.36 9.69 2.29
N ILE A 241 -8.15 10.01 1.28
CA ILE A 241 -7.68 10.83 0.16
C ILE A 241 -7.44 12.26 0.66
N ALA A 242 -6.17 12.65 0.73
CA ALA A 242 -5.75 14.00 1.09
C ALA A 242 -5.70 14.91 -0.14
N SER A 243 -5.38 14.33 -1.31
CA SER A 243 -5.36 15.02 -2.60
C SER A 243 -5.69 14.04 -3.72
N ASN A 244 -6.57 14.44 -4.62
CA ASN A 244 -6.81 13.70 -5.86
C ASN A 244 -6.11 14.33 -7.07
N ARG A 245 -5.02 15.06 -6.85
CA ARG A 245 -4.18 15.68 -7.90
C ARG A 245 -3.67 14.64 -8.90
N SER A 246 -3.27 13.47 -8.41
CA SER A 246 -2.77 12.40 -9.27
C SER A 246 -3.84 11.91 -10.25
N ALA A 247 -3.40 11.62 -11.50
CA ALA A 247 -4.23 10.96 -12.49
C ALA A 247 -4.75 9.61 -12.00
N TRP A 248 -4.01 8.92 -11.16
CA TRP A 248 -4.38 7.65 -10.53
C TRP A 248 -5.57 7.77 -9.57
N LEU A 249 -5.78 8.94 -8.98
CA LEU A 249 -6.85 9.23 -8.02
C LEU A 249 -8.00 10.05 -8.62
N ALA A 250 -8.07 10.14 -9.95
CA ALA A 250 -9.09 10.94 -10.64
C ALA A 250 -10.52 10.50 -10.34
N GLY A 251 -10.72 9.21 -10.07
CA GLY A 251 -12.03 8.63 -9.74
C GLY A 251 -12.41 8.73 -8.26
N THR A 252 -11.62 9.41 -7.41
CA THR A 252 -11.87 9.58 -5.99
C THR A 252 -12.19 11.03 -5.64
N GLN A 253 -12.75 11.24 -4.44
CA GLN A 253 -12.98 12.58 -3.88
C GLN A 253 -12.08 12.78 -2.65
N VAL A 254 -11.62 14.01 -2.44
CA VAL A 254 -10.87 14.39 -1.23
C VAL A 254 -11.76 14.16 -0.02
N GLY A 255 -11.22 13.47 0.98
CA GLY A 255 -11.96 13.09 2.17
C GLY A 255 -12.51 11.67 2.17
N GLU A 256 -12.61 10.99 1.03
CA GLU A 256 -13.00 9.58 0.99
C GLU A 256 -12.00 8.71 1.73
N VAL A 257 -12.51 7.71 2.45
CA VAL A 257 -11.72 6.74 3.22
C VAL A 257 -11.83 5.36 2.59
N TYR A 258 -10.68 4.71 2.43
CA TYR A 258 -10.57 3.38 1.86
C TYR A 258 -9.83 2.44 2.81
N THR A 259 -10.25 1.18 2.83
CA THR A 259 -9.55 0.11 3.53
C THR A 259 -8.58 -0.56 2.57
N VAL A 260 -7.30 -0.64 2.94
CA VAL A 260 -6.27 -1.25 2.10
C VAL A 260 -5.40 -2.20 2.92
N PRO A 261 -4.98 -3.35 2.36
CA PRO A 261 -3.99 -4.20 3.00
C PRO A 261 -2.59 -3.59 2.91
N ILE A 262 -1.83 -3.71 3.99
CA ILE A 262 -0.39 -3.42 4.03
C ILE A 262 0.39 -4.66 4.42
N SER A 263 1.66 -4.74 3.98
CA SER A 263 2.58 -5.83 4.32
C SER A 263 4.01 -5.35 4.10
N HIS A 264 4.62 -4.75 5.14
CA HIS A 264 5.95 -4.16 5.04
C HIS A 264 6.67 -4.03 6.39
N GLY A 265 7.99 -4.14 6.39
CA GLY A 265 8.89 -3.79 7.49
C GLY A 265 9.41 -2.35 7.39
N GLU A 266 9.45 -1.79 6.18
CA GLU A 266 9.99 -0.49 5.83
C GLU A 266 8.96 0.34 5.07
N GLY A 267 8.06 0.99 5.80
CA GLY A 267 7.02 1.84 5.20
C GLY A 267 6.97 3.26 5.75
N ARG A 268 7.88 3.58 6.67
CA ARG A 268 7.92 4.86 7.39
C ARG A 268 8.43 5.97 6.49
N PHE A 269 7.52 6.84 6.03
CA PHE A 269 7.88 8.04 5.30
C PHE A 269 8.47 9.10 6.23
N LEU A 270 9.69 9.53 5.94
CA LEU A 270 10.41 10.58 6.67
C LEU A 270 10.93 11.63 5.70
N CYS A 271 10.80 12.88 6.10
CA CYS A 271 11.43 14.05 5.48
C CYS A 271 11.50 15.18 6.48
N SER A 272 12.11 16.31 6.10
CA SER A 272 12.10 17.51 6.92
C SER A 272 10.68 18.09 7.04
N GLU A 273 10.43 18.78 8.15
CA GLU A 273 9.15 19.46 8.40
C GLU A 273 8.87 20.52 7.31
N GLU A 274 9.90 21.18 6.78
CA GLU A 274 9.79 22.11 5.67
C GLU A 274 9.28 21.39 4.40
N LEU A 275 9.87 20.25 4.09
CA LEU A 275 9.49 19.48 2.89
C LEU A 275 8.05 18.95 2.99
N VAL A 276 7.63 18.38 4.14
CA VAL A 276 6.26 17.88 4.27
C VAL A 276 5.23 19.01 4.14
N ARG A 277 5.50 20.18 4.69
CA ARG A 277 4.64 21.37 4.51
C ARG A 277 4.55 21.80 3.05
N LYS A 278 5.67 21.80 2.34
CA LYS A 278 5.72 22.09 0.90
C LYS A 278 4.93 21.09 0.08
N LEU A 279 5.08 19.79 0.37
CA LEU A 279 4.32 18.73 -0.29
C LEU A 279 2.81 18.87 -0.04
N ALA A 280 2.41 19.20 1.19
CA ALA A 280 1.02 19.44 1.53
C ALA A 280 0.45 20.66 0.79
N ALA A 281 1.16 21.77 0.80
CA ALA A 281 0.75 23.00 0.11
C ALA A 281 0.62 22.78 -1.41
N ASN A 282 1.46 21.95 -2.00
CA ASN A 282 1.40 21.58 -3.42
C ASN A 282 0.34 20.53 -3.73
N GLY A 283 -0.35 19.96 -2.74
CA GLY A 283 -1.28 18.83 -2.94
C GLY A 283 -0.59 17.55 -3.40
N GLN A 284 0.69 17.36 -3.04
CA GLN A 284 1.47 16.17 -3.40
C GLN A 284 1.33 15.02 -2.39
N ILE A 285 0.82 15.28 -1.17
CA ILE A 285 0.42 14.22 -0.26
C ILE A 285 -0.92 13.67 -0.77
N ALA A 286 -0.89 12.46 -1.28
CA ALA A 286 -2.02 11.81 -1.93
C ALA A 286 -2.99 11.22 -0.91
N THR A 287 -2.44 10.47 0.05
CA THR A 287 -3.19 9.72 1.06
C THR A 287 -2.54 9.83 2.44
N GLN A 288 -3.38 9.81 3.48
CA GLN A 288 -2.98 9.74 4.89
C GLN A 288 -3.59 8.50 5.54
N TYR A 289 -2.85 7.86 6.45
CA TYR A 289 -3.40 6.87 7.37
C TYR A 289 -4.37 7.55 8.33
N VAL A 290 -5.51 6.91 8.59
CA VAL A 290 -6.57 7.47 9.43
C VAL A 290 -7.21 6.40 10.33
N ASP A 291 -7.84 6.84 11.40
CA ASP A 291 -8.69 6.03 12.26
C ASP A 291 -10.06 5.70 11.61
N GLU A 292 -10.95 5.10 12.36
CA GLU A 292 -12.30 4.75 11.93
C GLU A 292 -13.18 5.98 11.63
N ASN A 293 -12.85 7.13 12.18
CA ASN A 293 -13.55 8.40 11.97
C ASN A 293 -12.95 9.24 10.82
N GLY A 294 -11.91 8.72 10.15
CA GLY A 294 -11.21 9.41 9.08
C GLY A 294 -10.23 10.49 9.58
N VAL A 295 -9.81 10.42 10.85
CA VAL A 295 -8.87 11.35 11.48
C VAL A 295 -7.48 10.74 11.46
N PRO A 296 -6.46 11.47 10.91
CA PRO A 296 -5.09 11.00 10.94
C PRO A 296 -4.48 11.11 12.34
N GLY A 297 -3.56 10.21 12.68
CA GLY A 297 -2.90 10.20 13.98
C GLY A 297 -1.56 9.50 13.93
N MET A 298 -0.82 9.53 15.05
CA MET A 298 0.49 8.89 15.17
C MET A 298 0.44 7.56 15.92
N ASP A 299 -0.71 7.18 16.51
CA ASP A 299 -0.86 5.88 17.15
C ASP A 299 -0.60 4.75 16.14
N VAL A 300 0.07 3.69 16.58
CA VAL A 300 0.44 2.55 15.71
C VAL A 300 -0.78 1.83 15.12
N ASP A 301 -1.95 1.91 15.77
CA ASP A 301 -3.19 1.34 15.24
C ASP A 301 -3.74 2.15 14.06
N VAL A 302 -3.39 3.43 13.98
CA VAL A 302 -3.76 4.35 12.89
C VAL A 302 -2.66 4.44 11.85
N ASN A 303 -1.42 4.73 12.28
CA ASN A 303 -0.23 4.93 11.46
C ASN A 303 0.79 3.82 11.74
N PRO A 304 0.66 2.67 11.09
CA PRO A 304 1.35 1.43 11.48
C PRO A 304 2.87 1.49 11.30
N ASN A 305 3.37 2.44 10.54
CA ASN A 305 4.78 2.59 10.26
C ASN A 305 5.42 3.82 10.94
N GLY A 306 4.62 4.74 11.47
CA GLY A 306 5.09 5.97 12.10
C GLY A 306 5.54 7.04 11.11
N SER A 307 4.94 7.09 9.92
CA SER A 307 5.19 8.12 8.91
C SER A 307 4.87 9.51 9.44
N ILE A 308 5.72 10.49 9.11
CA ILE A 308 5.44 11.90 9.42
C ILE A 308 4.08 12.30 8.83
N TRP A 309 3.26 13.01 9.63
CA TRP A 309 1.91 13.44 9.28
C TRP A 309 1.01 12.31 8.77
N ALA A 310 1.27 11.08 9.19
CA ALA A 310 0.55 9.88 8.77
C ALA A 310 0.51 9.70 7.23
N VAL A 311 1.53 10.16 6.51
CA VAL A 311 1.61 10.05 5.05
C VAL A 311 1.69 8.57 4.64
N GLU A 312 0.73 8.14 3.82
CA GLU A 312 0.67 6.78 3.25
C GLU A 312 1.15 6.77 1.79
N GLY A 313 0.85 7.83 1.02
CA GLY A 313 1.24 7.94 -0.37
C GLY A 313 1.44 9.37 -0.82
N ILE A 314 2.33 9.55 -1.79
CA ILE A 314 2.66 10.85 -2.38
C ILE A 314 2.72 10.78 -3.90
N THR A 315 2.60 11.94 -4.54
CA THR A 315 2.63 12.05 -6.00
C THR A 315 3.72 13.01 -6.48
N SER A 316 4.10 12.88 -7.76
CA SER A 316 4.94 13.87 -8.46
C SER A 316 4.21 15.22 -8.58
N PRO A 317 4.93 16.32 -8.88
CA PRO A 317 4.31 17.65 -8.99
C PRO A 317 3.21 17.73 -10.06
N ASP A 318 3.33 16.96 -11.13
CA ASP A 318 2.36 16.87 -12.22
C ASP A 318 1.27 15.80 -12.02
N GLY A 319 1.36 15.01 -10.94
CA GLY A 319 0.40 13.98 -10.59
C GLY A 319 0.47 12.69 -11.39
N ARG A 320 1.46 12.51 -12.28
CA ARG A 320 1.57 11.33 -13.15
C ARG A 320 2.26 10.15 -12.49
N VAL A 321 3.13 10.40 -11.54
CA VAL A 321 3.77 9.35 -10.73
C VAL A 321 3.09 9.30 -9.37
N LEU A 322 2.62 8.13 -8.97
CA LEU A 322 2.05 7.88 -7.63
C LEU A 322 2.84 6.78 -6.93
N GLY A 323 3.23 7.02 -5.70
CA GLY A 323 3.79 6.02 -4.80
C GLY A 323 2.94 5.88 -3.54
N LYS A 324 2.67 4.66 -3.11
CA LYS A 324 1.91 4.36 -1.89
C LYS A 324 2.32 3.04 -1.26
N MET A 325 2.14 2.92 0.06
CA MET A 325 2.50 1.68 0.78
C MET A 325 1.40 0.61 0.73
N GLY A 326 0.15 1.00 0.71
CA GLY A 326 -0.98 0.07 0.70
C GLY A 326 -1.21 -0.57 -0.67
N HIS A 327 -1.56 -1.85 -0.64
CA HIS A 327 -1.71 -2.72 -1.80
C HIS A 327 -3.11 -2.65 -2.40
N SER A 328 -3.42 -1.60 -3.15
CA SER A 328 -4.72 -1.47 -3.83
C SER A 328 -4.94 -2.48 -4.96
N GLU A 329 -3.89 -3.14 -5.44
CA GLU A 329 -3.95 -4.25 -6.41
C GLU A 329 -4.43 -5.56 -5.78
N ARG A 330 -4.29 -5.73 -4.46
CA ARG A 330 -4.72 -6.91 -3.71
C ARG A 330 -6.17 -6.84 -3.25
N VAL A 331 -6.99 -6.09 -3.95
CA VAL A 331 -8.42 -5.91 -3.66
C VAL A 331 -9.23 -6.59 -4.73
N ALA A 332 -10.22 -7.40 -4.32
CA ALA A 332 -11.17 -8.05 -5.23
C ALA A 332 -12.52 -8.26 -4.52
N ASP A 333 -13.58 -8.36 -5.31
CA ASP A 333 -14.92 -8.63 -4.80
C ASP A 333 -14.95 -9.93 -3.99
N GLY A 334 -15.49 -9.85 -2.78
CA GLY A 334 -15.63 -10.99 -1.88
C GLY A 334 -14.33 -11.51 -1.26
N LEU A 335 -13.20 -10.83 -1.43
CA LEU A 335 -11.93 -11.22 -0.81
C LEU A 335 -11.94 -10.96 0.71
N TYR A 336 -12.50 -9.83 1.14
CA TYR A 336 -12.58 -9.42 2.55
C TYR A 336 -14.01 -9.46 3.07
N LYS A 337 -14.63 -10.66 3.08
CA LYS A 337 -16.06 -10.82 3.40
C LYS A 337 -16.45 -10.44 4.82
N ASN A 338 -15.52 -10.57 5.77
CA ASN A 338 -15.79 -10.39 7.20
C ASN A 338 -15.25 -9.06 7.76
N VAL A 339 -14.77 -8.19 6.88
CA VAL A 339 -14.24 -6.87 7.28
C VAL A 339 -14.94 -5.81 6.46
N ASP A 340 -15.72 -4.97 7.13
CA ASP A 340 -16.39 -3.84 6.50
C ASP A 340 -15.39 -2.81 6.00
N GLY A 341 -15.70 -2.19 4.87
CA GLY A 341 -14.86 -1.13 4.31
C GLY A 341 -15.09 -0.90 2.82
N CYS A 342 -14.63 0.24 2.35
CA CYS A 342 -14.52 0.57 0.93
C CYS A 342 -13.11 0.24 0.45
N TYR A 343 -12.97 -0.73 -0.45
CA TYR A 343 -11.66 -1.27 -0.84
C TYR A 343 -11.16 -0.76 -2.19
N ASP A 344 -12.06 -0.48 -3.14
CA ASP A 344 -11.66 -0.10 -4.49
C ASP A 344 -11.47 1.42 -4.63
N MET A 345 -10.22 1.88 -4.59
CA MET A 345 -9.83 3.27 -4.84
C MET A 345 -9.92 3.66 -6.33
N LYS A 346 -10.32 2.75 -7.20
CA LYS A 346 -10.44 2.96 -8.67
C LYS A 346 -9.16 3.47 -9.34
N LEU A 347 -7.98 3.09 -8.81
CA LEU A 347 -6.69 3.54 -9.34
C LEU A 347 -6.52 3.20 -10.82
N PHE A 348 -6.75 1.94 -11.16
CA PHE A 348 -6.52 1.44 -12.52
C PHE A 348 -7.60 1.92 -13.49
N GLN A 349 -8.85 2.07 -13.03
CA GLN A 349 -9.93 2.68 -13.80
C GLN A 349 -9.64 4.16 -14.09
N SER A 350 -9.09 4.89 -13.12
CA SER A 350 -8.67 6.28 -13.28
C SER A 350 -7.53 6.40 -14.29
N ALA A 351 -6.54 5.50 -14.23
CA ALA A 351 -5.44 5.47 -15.19
C ALA A 351 -5.95 5.17 -16.60
N LYS A 352 -6.91 4.25 -16.77
CA LYS A 352 -7.54 4.01 -18.07
C LYS A 352 -8.27 5.24 -18.59
N ALA A 353 -9.09 5.87 -17.74
CA ALA A 353 -9.83 7.07 -18.10
C ALA A 353 -8.91 8.22 -18.51
N TYR A 354 -7.74 8.35 -17.87
CA TYR A 354 -6.74 9.36 -18.23
C TYR A 354 -6.32 9.30 -19.70
N PHE A 355 -6.17 8.11 -20.30
CA PHE A 355 -5.80 7.92 -21.69
C PHE A 355 -7.00 7.89 -22.66
N SER A 356 -8.21 7.87 -22.15
CA SER A 356 -9.44 7.79 -22.95
C SER A 356 -10.07 9.17 -23.23
N LEU A 357 -9.44 10.22 -22.74
CA LEU A 357 -9.91 11.61 -22.87
C LEU A 357 -9.64 12.21 -24.26
#